data_7a532c98f32f21c608cd5c688c84b91d
#
_entry.id   7a532c98f32f21c608cd5c688c84b91d
#
_cell.length_a   1.000
_cell.length_b   1.000
_cell.length_c   1.000
_cell.angle_alpha   90.00
_cell.angle_beta   90.00
_cell.angle_gamma   90.00
#
_symmetry.space_group_name_H-M   'P 1'
#
loop_
_entity.id
_entity.type
_entity.pdbx_description
1 polymer ?
#
loop_
_entity_poly.entity_id
_entity_poly.type
_entity_poly.pdbx_seq_one_letter_code
_entity_poly.pdbx_strand_id
1 'polypeptide(L)'
;MRPGLGPWVLLVLLALFWGQKGRAQGTDIFRVEYLNIPENDAGIKTQRYKALFNLPIKLNEKKDHLVAGMEYNRFDMGYDREFSFDKRELNRFHIVDLNLGFITQWNQNWTLVTILTPRLASNFVHGAERGDFFMNATAAFWKESPDGPRPFRIILGLTYNSTTGLPVPLPLLSYYRKFHPDWSFSLGVPRSDLKYYLGKKHVLEMALFLDGYFVNLQNDIPLTDGQSASKISLTSLIGTLGYQYRVSDRMTLYIMGGKSFVQEGKLRNDERGEVFLLNDESNFYIRTGFKIGIF
;
A
#
# COMPACT_ATOMS: atom_id res chain seq x y z
N MET A 1 -19.76 -18.77 30.69
CA MET A 1 -19.80 -17.30 30.69
C MET A 1 -18.43 -16.79 30.27
N ARG A 2 -18.29 -16.21 29.08
CA ARG A 2 -17.04 -15.58 28.61
C ARG A 2 -17.08 -14.11 29.06
N PRO A 3 -16.03 -13.57 29.70
CA PRO A 3 -16.00 -12.14 30.03
C PRO A 3 -15.91 -11.34 28.73
N GLY A 4 -16.93 -10.54 28.46
CA GLY A 4 -16.91 -9.56 27.39
C GLY A 4 -15.83 -8.51 27.68
N LEU A 5 -15.07 -8.15 26.66
CA LEU A 5 -14.15 -7.01 26.68
C LEU A 5 -14.97 -5.76 27.03
N GLY A 6 -14.81 -5.28 28.27
CA GLY A 6 -15.59 -4.18 28.79
C GLY A 6 -15.29 -2.84 28.08
N PRO A 7 -16.19 -1.87 28.14
CA PRO A 7 -16.07 -0.57 27.49
C PRO A 7 -14.81 0.22 27.89
N TRP A 8 -14.12 -0.21 28.93
CA TRP A 8 -12.86 0.36 29.44
C TRP A 8 -11.67 0.19 28.45
N VAL A 9 -11.66 -0.88 27.63
CA VAL A 9 -10.61 -1.09 26.62
C VAL A 9 -10.72 -0.04 25.51
N LEU A 10 -11.94 0.35 25.15
CA LEU A 10 -12.19 1.41 24.19
C LEU A 10 -11.77 2.79 24.72
N LEU A 11 -12.00 3.04 26.01
CA LEU A 11 -11.63 4.29 26.69
C LEU A 11 -10.10 4.40 26.88
N VAL A 12 -9.40 3.31 27.16
CA VAL A 12 -7.93 3.29 27.24
C VAL A 12 -7.30 3.54 25.87
N LEU A 13 -7.85 2.97 24.79
CA LEU A 13 -7.43 3.25 23.43
C LEU A 13 -7.68 4.72 23.04
N LEU A 14 -8.79 5.32 23.46
CA LEU A 14 -9.10 6.74 23.23
C LEU A 14 -8.21 7.68 24.06
N ALA A 15 -7.81 7.29 25.26
CA ALA A 15 -6.96 8.10 26.13
C ALA A 15 -5.49 8.15 25.68
N LEU A 16 -4.99 7.13 24.98
CA LEU A 16 -3.64 7.11 24.40
C LEU A 16 -3.45 8.10 23.24
N PHE A 17 -4.54 8.69 22.74
CA PHE A 17 -4.51 9.65 21.63
C PHE A 17 -4.51 11.13 22.06
N TRP A 18 -4.51 11.44 23.37
CA TRP A 18 -4.54 12.81 23.86
C TRP A 18 -3.14 13.31 24.24
N GLY A 19 -2.44 13.89 23.29
CA GLY A 19 -1.28 14.72 23.60
C GLY A 19 -0.07 14.57 22.73
N GLN A 20 -0.18 14.77 21.42
CA GLN A 20 1.01 15.12 20.62
C GLN A 20 0.64 16.12 19.52
N LYS A 21 1.12 17.35 19.67
CA LYS A 21 1.16 18.36 18.60
C LYS A 21 2.41 18.08 17.75
N GLY A 22 2.29 17.18 16.79
CA GLY A 22 3.32 16.91 15.80
C GLY A 22 2.72 17.02 14.40
N ARG A 23 3.09 18.02 13.64
CA ARG A 23 2.69 18.20 12.24
C ARG A 23 3.62 17.39 11.34
N ALA A 24 3.33 16.12 11.15
CA ALA A 24 3.95 15.37 10.08
C ALA A 24 2.84 14.86 9.15
N GLN A 25 2.92 15.12 7.85
CA GLN A 25 2.10 14.39 6.88
C GLN A 25 2.53 12.92 6.93
N GLY A 26 1.74 12.15 7.59
CA GLY A 26 2.04 11.07 8.40
C GLY A 26 1.80 9.74 7.82
N THR A 27 2.27 8.85 8.60
CA THR A 27 1.97 7.44 8.60
C THR A 27 0.53 7.27 9.04
N ASP A 28 -0.28 6.57 8.26
CA ASP A 28 -1.61 6.19 8.71
C ASP A 28 -1.46 5.22 9.89
N ILE A 29 -2.13 5.52 11.00
CA ILE A 29 -2.25 4.62 12.15
C ILE A 29 -3.23 3.50 11.80
N PHE A 30 -4.32 3.88 11.12
CA PHE A 30 -5.36 2.95 10.72
C PHE A 30 -5.87 3.33 9.34
N ARG A 31 -6.10 2.32 8.49
CA ARG A 31 -6.73 2.50 7.19
C ARG A 31 -7.57 1.28 6.85
N VAL A 32 -8.77 1.53 6.34
CA VAL A 32 -9.59 0.53 5.67
C VAL A 32 -9.86 1.03 4.26
N GLU A 33 -9.72 0.15 3.28
CA GLU A 33 -9.82 0.51 1.87
C GLU A 33 -10.53 -0.60 1.10
N TYR A 34 -11.39 -0.19 0.18
CA TYR A 34 -11.97 -1.05 -0.83
C TYR A 34 -11.55 -0.55 -2.20
N LEU A 35 -11.08 -1.46 -3.04
CA LEU A 35 -10.75 -1.24 -4.43
C LEU A 35 -11.62 -2.12 -5.31
N ASN A 36 -12.16 -1.54 -6.37
CA ASN A 36 -12.83 -2.26 -7.43
C ASN A 36 -12.19 -1.91 -8.77
N ILE A 37 -11.74 -2.93 -9.47
CA ILE A 37 -11.30 -2.88 -10.87
C ILE A 37 -12.34 -3.70 -11.63
N PRO A 38 -13.28 -3.04 -12.36
CA PRO A 38 -14.32 -3.73 -13.10
C PRO A 38 -13.71 -4.61 -14.19
N GLU A 39 -14.52 -5.46 -14.76
CA GLU A 39 -14.12 -6.31 -15.86
C GLU A 39 -13.66 -5.46 -17.06
N ASN A 40 -12.60 -5.89 -17.69
CA ASN A 40 -12.02 -5.31 -18.90
C ASN A 40 -12.18 -6.23 -20.10
N ASP A 41 -11.63 -5.83 -21.25
CA ASP A 41 -11.68 -6.61 -22.49
C ASP A 41 -10.96 -7.97 -22.38
N ALA A 42 -10.06 -8.14 -21.42
CA ALA A 42 -9.46 -9.44 -21.08
C ALA A 42 -10.37 -10.34 -20.23
N GLY A 43 -11.59 -9.90 -19.86
CA GLY A 43 -12.55 -10.65 -19.06
C GLY A 43 -12.10 -10.84 -17.61
N ILE A 44 -11.31 -9.89 -17.06
CA ILE A 44 -10.76 -9.98 -15.69
C ILE A 44 -11.28 -8.84 -14.85
N LYS A 45 -11.82 -9.18 -13.67
CA LYS A 45 -12.22 -8.23 -12.63
C LYS A 45 -11.46 -8.49 -11.34
N THR A 46 -11.22 -7.43 -10.57
CA THR A 46 -10.50 -7.54 -9.29
C THR A 46 -11.18 -6.70 -8.23
N GLN A 47 -11.39 -7.28 -7.06
CA GLN A 47 -11.78 -6.57 -5.85
C GLN A 47 -10.70 -6.76 -4.79
N ARG A 48 -10.34 -5.67 -4.10
CA ARG A 48 -9.39 -5.73 -2.98
C ARG A 48 -9.98 -5.09 -1.74
N TYR A 49 -9.87 -5.80 -0.64
CA TYR A 49 -10.18 -5.32 0.71
C TYR A 49 -8.87 -5.19 1.46
N LYS A 50 -8.61 -4.02 2.02
CA LYS A 50 -7.38 -3.72 2.74
C LYS A 50 -7.70 -3.19 4.13
N ALA A 51 -6.98 -3.67 5.12
CA ALA A 51 -6.94 -3.11 6.46
C ALA A 51 -5.48 -2.95 6.89
N LEU A 52 -5.15 -1.80 7.47
CA LEU A 52 -3.81 -1.48 7.95
C LEU A 52 -3.92 -0.87 9.35
N PHE A 53 -3.03 -1.31 10.22
CA PHE A 53 -2.84 -0.73 11.56
C PHE A 53 -1.34 -0.56 11.83
N ASN A 54 -0.92 0.62 12.27
CA ASN A 54 0.45 0.91 12.69
C ASN A 54 0.45 1.58 14.06
N LEU A 55 1.32 1.13 14.95
CA LEU A 55 1.53 1.69 16.27
C LEU A 55 2.93 2.31 16.35
N PRO A 56 3.06 3.64 16.36
CA PRO A 56 4.32 4.30 16.62
C PRO A 56 4.61 4.29 18.12
N ILE A 57 5.81 3.86 18.48
CA ILE A 57 6.31 3.76 19.85
C ILE A 57 7.51 4.68 19.97
N LYS A 58 7.41 5.71 20.78
CA LYS A 58 8.54 6.61 21.08
C LYS A 58 9.53 5.89 21.99
N LEU A 59 10.80 5.82 21.59
CA LEU A 59 11.84 5.12 22.34
C LEU A 59 12.58 6.03 23.32
N ASN A 60 12.85 7.27 22.92
CA ASN A 60 13.64 8.20 23.73
C ASN A 60 13.27 9.66 23.41
N GLU A 61 13.89 10.61 24.14
CA GLU A 61 13.71 12.04 23.91
C GLU A 61 14.36 12.53 22.61
N LYS A 62 15.29 11.76 22.03
CA LYS A 62 16.01 12.07 20.78
C LYS A 62 15.20 11.89 19.50
N LYS A 63 13.88 11.73 19.60
CA LYS A 63 12.97 11.50 18.47
C LYS A 63 13.14 10.14 17.76
N ASP A 64 13.71 9.14 18.42
CA ASP A 64 13.73 7.78 17.90
C ASP A 64 12.38 7.12 18.13
N HIS A 65 11.86 6.48 17.09
CA HIS A 65 10.58 5.79 17.12
C HIS A 65 10.74 4.39 16.53
N LEU A 66 10.07 3.42 17.15
CA LEU A 66 9.70 2.17 16.53
C LEU A 66 8.29 2.29 15.96
N VAL A 67 8.05 1.64 14.84
CA VAL A 67 6.70 1.46 14.30
C VAL A 67 6.48 -0.03 14.17
N ALA A 68 5.49 -0.54 14.88
CA ALA A 68 5.02 -1.91 14.73
C ALA A 68 3.64 -1.87 14.07
N GLY A 69 3.45 -2.60 12.99
CA GLY A 69 2.20 -2.56 12.27
C GLY A 69 1.86 -3.86 11.56
N MET A 70 0.63 -3.95 11.12
CA MET A 70 0.10 -5.06 10.35
C MET A 70 -0.76 -4.52 9.22
N GLU A 71 -0.58 -5.09 8.04
CA GLU A 71 -1.45 -4.85 6.90
C GLU A 71 -1.99 -6.17 6.38
N TYR A 72 -3.28 -6.18 6.09
CA TYR A 72 -3.96 -7.31 5.46
C TYR A 72 -4.62 -6.86 4.18
N ASN A 73 -4.38 -7.63 3.10
CA ASN A 73 -5.09 -7.47 1.84
C ASN A 73 -5.72 -8.79 1.44
N ARG A 74 -6.98 -8.74 1.03
CA ARG A 74 -7.68 -9.83 0.36
C ARG A 74 -8.03 -9.37 -1.04
N PHE A 75 -7.68 -10.19 -2.02
CA PHE A 75 -8.04 -10.02 -3.41
C PHE A 75 -9.04 -11.11 -3.79
N ASP A 76 -10.17 -10.71 -4.35
CA ASP A 76 -11.14 -11.59 -5.01
C ASP A 76 -11.08 -11.29 -6.52
N MET A 77 -10.76 -12.31 -7.31
CA MET A 77 -10.58 -12.23 -8.75
C MET A 77 -11.72 -12.94 -9.46
N GLY A 78 -12.20 -12.38 -10.57
CA GLY A 78 -13.16 -13.03 -11.45
C GLY A 78 -12.60 -13.07 -12.86
N TYR A 79 -12.89 -14.18 -13.54
CA TYR A 79 -12.39 -14.47 -14.88
C TYR A 79 -13.56 -14.97 -15.75
N ASP A 80 -14.05 -14.13 -16.64
CA ASP A 80 -15.10 -14.53 -17.60
C ASP A 80 -14.50 -15.14 -18.88
N ARG A 81 -13.16 -14.98 -19.06
CA ARG A 81 -12.40 -15.62 -20.13
C ARG A 81 -12.13 -17.10 -19.79
N GLU A 82 -12.22 -17.97 -20.78
CA GLU A 82 -11.76 -19.34 -20.69
C GLU A 82 -10.24 -19.41 -20.89
N PHE A 83 -9.59 -20.23 -20.07
CA PHE A 83 -8.17 -20.52 -20.15
C PHE A 83 -7.98 -22.00 -20.46
N SER A 84 -6.84 -22.36 -21.06
CA SER A 84 -6.46 -23.75 -21.31
C SER A 84 -6.00 -24.49 -20.04
N PHE A 85 -6.07 -23.86 -18.88
CA PHE A 85 -5.69 -24.37 -17.57
C PHE A 85 -6.78 -24.07 -16.53
N ASP A 86 -6.72 -24.77 -15.38
CA ASP A 86 -7.66 -24.57 -14.28
C ASP A 86 -7.38 -23.23 -13.56
N LYS A 87 -8.38 -22.34 -13.55
CA LYS A 87 -8.30 -21.00 -12.96
C LYS A 87 -8.71 -20.94 -11.49
N ARG A 88 -9.10 -22.06 -10.85
CA ARG A 88 -9.60 -22.05 -9.47
C ARG A 88 -8.60 -21.51 -8.47
N GLU A 89 -7.32 -21.80 -8.67
CA GLU A 89 -6.23 -21.30 -7.82
C GLU A 89 -6.04 -19.79 -7.91
N LEU A 90 -6.59 -19.13 -8.93
CA LEU A 90 -6.45 -17.70 -9.20
C LEU A 90 -7.59 -16.84 -8.61
N ASN A 91 -8.62 -17.45 -8.01
CA ASN A 91 -9.84 -16.72 -7.64
C ASN A 91 -9.67 -15.84 -6.38
N ARG A 92 -8.75 -16.20 -5.48
CA ARG A 92 -8.59 -15.48 -4.21
C ARG A 92 -7.16 -15.53 -3.71
N PHE A 93 -6.69 -14.37 -3.25
CA PHE A 93 -5.37 -14.23 -2.63
C PHE A 93 -5.46 -13.46 -1.32
N HIS A 94 -4.54 -13.77 -0.43
CA HIS A 94 -4.38 -13.06 0.83
C HIS A 94 -2.93 -12.62 0.99
N ILE A 95 -2.73 -11.40 1.45
CA ILE A 95 -1.42 -10.86 1.77
C ILE A 95 -1.48 -10.33 3.19
N VAL A 96 -0.58 -10.81 4.04
CA VAL A 96 -0.40 -10.37 5.42
C VAL A 96 1.01 -9.81 5.57
N ASP A 97 1.13 -8.55 5.94
CA ASP A 97 2.39 -7.86 6.19
C ASP A 97 2.54 -7.53 7.68
N LEU A 98 3.71 -7.80 8.24
CA LEU A 98 4.13 -7.26 9.53
C LEU A 98 5.15 -6.14 9.28
N ASN A 99 4.80 -4.91 9.61
CA ASN A 99 5.66 -3.75 9.42
C ASN A 99 6.46 -3.46 10.69
N LEU A 100 7.78 -3.55 10.59
CA LEU A 100 8.72 -3.24 11.67
C LEU A 100 9.59 -2.06 11.22
N GLY A 101 9.22 -0.86 11.63
CA GLY A 101 9.89 0.38 11.24
C GLY A 101 10.77 0.92 12.37
N PHE A 102 11.92 1.47 12.02
CA PHE A 102 12.76 2.26 12.90
C PHE A 102 13.03 3.61 12.27
N ILE A 103 12.75 4.67 13.02
CA ILE A 103 12.91 6.06 12.61
C ILE A 103 13.87 6.69 13.60
N THR A 104 14.98 7.25 13.10
CA THR A 104 15.99 7.91 13.94
C THR A 104 16.53 9.17 13.29
N GLN A 105 16.85 10.18 14.09
CA GLN A 105 17.49 11.37 13.59
C GLN A 105 18.95 11.09 13.30
N TRP A 106 19.33 10.99 12.01
CA TRP A 106 20.71 10.73 11.58
C TRP A 106 21.64 11.92 11.87
N ASN A 107 21.14 13.13 11.59
CA ASN A 107 21.84 14.40 11.90
C ASN A 107 20.81 15.54 11.99
N GLN A 108 21.27 16.79 12.14
CA GLN A 108 20.39 17.97 12.30
C GLN A 108 19.36 18.14 11.17
N ASN A 109 19.66 17.64 9.96
CA ASN A 109 18.85 17.86 8.76
C ASN A 109 18.16 16.59 8.24
N TRP A 110 18.65 15.42 8.56
CA TRP A 110 18.22 14.16 7.98
C TRP A 110 17.76 13.16 9.02
N THR A 111 16.65 12.51 8.72
CA THR A 111 16.11 11.39 9.47
C THR A 111 16.27 10.12 8.64
N LEU A 112 16.80 9.07 9.24
CA LEU A 112 16.86 7.73 8.66
C LEU A 112 15.58 6.98 9.03
N VAL A 113 14.98 6.35 8.03
CA VAL A 113 13.84 5.44 8.17
C VAL A 113 14.23 4.10 7.60
N THR A 114 14.10 3.06 8.38
CA THR A 114 14.26 1.67 7.93
C THR A 114 12.98 0.90 8.24
N ILE A 115 12.53 0.07 7.32
CA ILE A 115 11.34 -0.76 7.50
C ILE A 115 11.67 -2.17 7.01
N LEU A 116 11.45 -3.16 7.86
CA LEU A 116 11.42 -4.56 7.50
C LEU A 116 9.97 -5.03 7.50
N THR A 117 9.57 -5.74 6.44
CA THR A 117 8.22 -6.25 6.29
C THR A 117 8.25 -7.72 5.92
N PRO A 118 8.33 -8.62 6.92
CA PRO A 118 7.96 -10.01 6.71
C PRO A 118 6.53 -10.08 6.14
N ARG A 119 6.37 -10.82 5.05
CA ARG A 119 5.12 -10.94 4.29
C ARG A 119 4.77 -12.40 4.09
N LEU A 120 3.50 -12.74 4.30
CA LEU A 120 2.87 -13.95 3.81
C LEU A 120 1.92 -13.57 2.67
N ALA A 121 2.09 -14.15 1.49
CA ALA A 121 1.28 -13.81 0.31
C ALA A 121 0.99 -15.07 -0.52
N SER A 122 -0.27 -15.55 -0.48
CA SER A 122 -0.68 -16.79 -1.13
C SER A 122 -2.20 -16.88 -1.33
N ASN A 123 -2.63 -17.92 -2.03
CA ASN A 123 -4.02 -18.38 -2.06
C ASN A 123 -4.39 -19.23 -0.84
N PHE A 124 -3.43 -19.67 -0.03
CA PHE A 124 -3.59 -20.42 1.23
C PHE A 124 -4.55 -21.62 1.18
N VAL A 125 -4.49 -22.42 0.13
CA VAL A 125 -5.32 -23.64 -0.03
C VAL A 125 -5.04 -24.66 1.07
N HIS A 126 -3.77 -24.80 1.47
CA HIS A 126 -3.29 -25.77 2.46
C HIS A 126 -2.82 -25.11 3.77
N GLY A 127 -3.14 -23.82 3.99
CA GLY A 127 -2.59 -23.05 5.11
C GLY A 127 -1.29 -22.33 4.72
N ALA A 128 -0.46 -21.92 5.69
CA ALA A 128 0.79 -21.21 5.38
C ALA A 128 1.93 -22.19 5.11
N GLU A 129 2.60 -22.02 3.98
CA GLU A 129 3.74 -22.81 3.52
C GLU A 129 5.01 -21.94 3.38
N ARG A 130 6.17 -22.59 3.24
CA ARG A 130 7.45 -21.88 3.10
C ARG A 130 7.51 -21.00 1.85
N GLY A 131 6.86 -21.41 0.74
CA GLY A 131 6.79 -20.66 -0.52
C GLY A 131 6.03 -19.34 -0.41
N ASP A 132 5.15 -19.20 0.59
CA ASP A 132 4.29 -18.03 0.80
C ASP A 132 5.03 -16.87 1.47
N PHE A 133 6.23 -17.12 2.02
CA PHE A 133 6.98 -16.14 2.78
C PHE A 133 7.86 -15.29 1.87
N PHE A 134 7.72 -13.98 2.01
CA PHE A 134 8.56 -12.98 1.36
C PHE A 134 9.13 -12.02 2.40
N MET A 135 10.31 -11.48 2.13
CA MET A 135 10.90 -10.43 2.94
C MET A 135 11.00 -9.16 2.12
N ASN A 136 10.32 -8.11 2.56
CA ASN A 136 10.45 -6.78 2.00
C ASN A 136 11.28 -5.90 2.94
N ALA A 137 12.01 -4.93 2.38
CA ALA A 137 12.84 -4.01 3.14
C ALA A 137 12.86 -2.63 2.48
N THR A 138 12.85 -1.58 3.27
CA THR A 138 13.00 -0.19 2.81
C THR A 138 14.00 0.52 3.69
N ALA A 139 14.89 1.31 3.08
CA ALA A 139 15.77 2.23 3.78
C ALA A 139 15.75 3.58 3.05
N ALA A 140 15.47 4.64 3.78
CA ALA A 140 15.37 5.98 3.21
C ALA A 140 15.85 7.05 4.19
N PHE A 141 16.43 8.09 3.63
CA PHE A 141 16.66 9.34 4.32
C PHE A 141 15.59 10.34 3.96
N TRP A 142 15.05 11.02 4.95
CA TRP A 142 14.16 12.14 4.70
C TRP A 142 14.72 13.44 5.32
N LYS A 143 14.44 14.53 4.64
CA LYS A 143 14.67 15.90 5.11
C LYS A 143 13.38 16.67 4.98
N GLU A 144 12.99 17.38 6.01
CA GLU A 144 11.76 18.18 5.98
C GLU A 144 11.91 19.53 6.68
N SER A 145 11.09 20.48 6.24
CA SER A 145 10.88 21.77 6.89
C SER A 145 9.38 22.03 6.98
N PRO A 146 8.72 21.52 8.04
CA PRO A 146 7.26 21.59 8.15
C PRO A 146 6.75 22.98 8.55
N ASP A 147 7.54 23.75 9.29
CA ASP A 147 7.12 25.02 9.90
C ASP A 147 7.45 26.26 9.06
N GLY A 148 8.03 26.09 7.88
CA GLY A 148 8.33 27.18 6.98
C GLY A 148 7.08 27.71 6.24
N PRO A 149 7.17 28.93 5.64
CA PRO A 149 6.08 29.50 4.85
C PRO A 149 5.72 28.63 3.62
N ARG A 150 6.64 27.80 3.20
CA ARG A 150 6.48 26.83 2.10
C ARG A 150 7.03 25.46 2.54
N PRO A 151 6.26 24.67 3.31
CA PRO A 151 6.68 23.38 3.79
C PRO A 151 7.13 22.46 2.67
N PHE A 152 8.23 21.72 2.90
CA PHE A 152 8.74 20.74 1.96
C PHE A 152 9.22 19.47 2.67
N ARG A 153 9.30 18.38 1.92
CA ARG A 153 9.95 17.12 2.31
C ARG A 153 10.65 16.49 1.11
N ILE A 154 11.85 16.03 1.34
CA ILE A 154 12.62 15.21 0.38
C ILE A 154 12.81 13.84 1.00
N ILE A 155 12.54 12.78 0.23
CA ILE A 155 12.81 11.39 0.59
C ILE A 155 13.71 10.80 -0.49
N LEU A 156 14.80 10.17 -0.06
CA LEU A 156 15.77 9.50 -0.91
C LEU A 156 16.08 8.13 -0.32
N GLY A 157 15.83 7.07 -1.07
CA GLY A 157 16.03 5.73 -0.54
C GLY A 157 15.92 4.62 -1.58
N LEU A 158 15.91 3.41 -1.07
CA LEU A 158 15.70 2.18 -1.82
C LEU A 158 14.65 1.34 -1.11
N THR A 159 13.82 0.67 -1.88
CA THR A 159 12.86 -0.30 -1.39
C THR A 159 12.97 -1.60 -2.19
N TYR A 160 12.96 -2.73 -1.49
CA TYR A 160 12.79 -4.05 -2.06
C TYR A 160 11.42 -4.53 -1.62
N ASN A 161 10.44 -4.48 -2.54
CA ASN A 161 9.04 -4.71 -2.20
C ASN A 161 8.29 -5.39 -3.32
N SER A 162 7.57 -6.45 -2.98
CA SER A 162 6.74 -7.22 -3.91
C SER A 162 5.38 -6.56 -4.25
N THR A 163 5.01 -5.45 -3.61
CA THR A 163 3.73 -4.74 -3.86
C THR A 163 3.63 -4.13 -5.27
N THR A 164 4.77 -3.93 -5.94
CA THR A 164 4.82 -3.40 -7.31
C THR A 164 4.84 -4.49 -8.37
N GLY A 165 4.58 -5.75 -8.01
CA GLY A 165 4.48 -6.89 -8.92
C GLY A 165 5.72 -7.78 -8.98
N LEU A 166 6.91 -7.27 -8.69
CA LEU A 166 8.14 -8.04 -8.56
C LEU A 166 8.96 -7.53 -7.37
N PRO A 167 9.53 -8.44 -6.56
CA PRO A 167 10.44 -8.07 -5.50
C PRO A 167 11.84 -7.76 -6.08
N VAL A 168 11.99 -6.56 -6.57
CA VAL A 168 13.26 -6.00 -7.08
C VAL A 168 13.58 -4.70 -6.35
N PRO A 169 14.87 -4.33 -6.20
CA PRO A 169 15.23 -3.03 -5.64
C PRO A 169 14.72 -1.90 -6.54
N LEU A 170 13.95 -0.98 -5.95
CA LEU A 170 13.41 0.19 -6.62
C LEU A 170 13.88 1.46 -5.91
N PRO A 171 14.16 2.55 -6.64
CA PRO A 171 14.40 3.83 -6.03
C PRO A 171 13.13 4.32 -5.33
N LEU A 172 13.29 4.85 -4.12
CA LEU A 172 12.28 5.58 -3.39
C LEU A 172 12.67 7.05 -3.40
N LEU A 173 12.06 7.81 -4.29
CA LEU A 173 12.36 9.22 -4.49
C LEU A 173 11.07 10.01 -4.31
N SER A 174 11.07 11.06 -3.49
CA SER A 174 9.90 11.92 -3.35
C SER A 174 10.33 13.33 -2.99
N TYR A 175 9.78 14.30 -3.69
CA TYR A 175 9.85 15.71 -3.36
C TYR A 175 8.45 16.26 -3.18
N TYR A 176 8.08 16.52 -1.91
CA TYR A 176 6.84 17.20 -1.55
C TYR A 176 7.08 18.67 -1.33
N ARG A 177 6.16 19.53 -1.80
CA ARG A 177 6.15 20.96 -1.51
C ARG A 177 4.73 21.50 -1.45
N LYS A 178 4.44 22.27 -0.40
CA LYS A 178 3.26 23.13 -0.35
C LYS A 178 3.69 24.53 -0.84
N PHE A 179 3.43 24.80 -2.12
CA PHE A 179 3.90 26.01 -2.79
C PHE A 179 2.90 27.17 -2.74
N HIS A 180 1.65 26.88 -2.39
CA HIS A 180 0.56 27.85 -2.19
C HIS A 180 -0.29 27.40 -0.98
N PRO A 181 -1.00 28.30 -0.27
CA PRO A 181 -1.89 27.90 0.82
C PRO A 181 -2.87 26.80 0.45
N ASP A 182 -3.38 26.83 -0.80
CA ASP A 182 -4.37 25.89 -1.29
C ASP A 182 -3.79 24.78 -2.19
N TRP A 183 -2.48 24.76 -2.46
CA TRP A 183 -1.87 23.78 -3.37
C TRP A 183 -0.61 23.14 -2.79
N SER A 184 -0.52 21.84 -2.98
CA SER A 184 0.72 21.08 -2.75
C SER A 184 0.91 20.03 -3.82
N PHE A 185 2.15 19.63 -4.04
CA PHE A 185 2.48 18.49 -4.89
C PHE A 185 3.48 17.57 -4.20
N SER A 186 3.47 16.32 -4.62
CA SER A 186 4.57 15.35 -4.43
C SER A 186 4.98 14.85 -5.80
N LEU A 187 6.27 14.88 -6.11
CA LEU A 187 6.84 14.29 -7.32
C LEU A 187 7.79 13.17 -6.93
N GLY A 188 7.62 12.00 -7.51
CA GLY A 188 8.51 10.88 -7.20
C GLY A 188 7.97 9.50 -7.54
N VAL A 189 8.69 8.50 -7.07
CA VAL A 189 8.39 7.08 -7.20
C VAL A 189 8.28 6.48 -5.81
N PRO A 190 7.26 5.66 -5.52
CA PRO A 190 6.27 5.07 -6.42
C PRO A 190 5.03 5.93 -6.68
N ARG A 191 4.93 7.15 -6.13
CA ARG A 191 3.74 8.00 -6.24
C ARG A 191 4.11 9.44 -6.49
N SER A 192 3.37 10.08 -7.41
CA SER A 192 3.31 11.52 -7.62
C SER A 192 1.87 12.00 -7.44
N ASP A 193 1.66 13.16 -6.83
CA ASP A 193 0.33 13.74 -6.66
C ASP A 193 0.35 15.28 -6.68
N LEU A 194 -0.79 15.85 -7.06
CA LEU A 194 -1.12 17.26 -6.95
C LEU A 194 -2.42 17.39 -6.15
N LYS A 195 -2.41 18.23 -5.11
CA LYS A 195 -3.57 18.45 -4.23
C LYS A 195 -4.00 19.90 -4.25
N TYR A 196 -5.31 20.08 -4.32
CA TYR A 196 -5.98 21.36 -4.16
C TYR A 196 -6.87 21.32 -2.92
N TYR A 197 -6.63 22.24 -1.98
CA TYR A 197 -7.33 22.34 -0.70
C TYR A 197 -8.46 23.36 -0.80
N LEU A 198 -9.71 22.89 -0.79
CA LEU A 198 -10.91 23.69 -0.74
C LEU A 198 -11.27 23.95 0.74
N GLY A 199 -10.65 24.96 1.33
CA GLY A 199 -10.74 25.22 2.75
C GLY A 199 -10.11 24.14 3.61
N LYS A 200 -10.64 23.90 4.82
CA LYS A 200 -10.01 22.99 5.80
C LYS A 200 -10.42 21.53 5.62
N LYS A 201 -11.61 21.27 5.02
CA LYS A 201 -12.22 19.93 5.02
C LYS A 201 -12.13 19.18 3.69
N HIS A 202 -12.03 19.89 2.58
CA HIS A 202 -12.16 19.28 1.25
C HIS A 202 -10.82 19.33 0.52
N VAL A 203 -10.42 18.23 -0.10
CA VAL A 203 -9.19 18.15 -0.90
C VAL A 203 -9.51 17.42 -2.20
N LEU A 204 -9.18 18.04 -3.32
CA LEU A 204 -9.10 17.37 -4.62
C LEU A 204 -7.69 16.90 -4.85
N GLU A 205 -7.54 15.73 -5.42
CA GLU A 205 -6.24 15.11 -5.67
C GLU A 205 -6.19 14.55 -7.09
N MET A 206 -5.10 14.82 -7.79
CA MET A 206 -4.70 14.10 -8.99
C MET A 206 -3.44 13.32 -8.65
N ALA A 207 -3.41 12.02 -8.97
CA ALA A 207 -2.27 11.18 -8.62
C ALA A 207 -1.90 10.22 -9.74
N LEU A 208 -0.60 9.92 -9.83
CA LEU A 208 -0.01 8.87 -10.65
C LEU A 208 0.81 7.98 -9.73
N PHE A 209 0.57 6.66 -9.74
CA PHE A 209 1.28 5.75 -8.84
C PHE A 209 1.36 4.32 -9.37
N LEU A 210 2.36 3.59 -8.86
CA LEU A 210 2.48 2.15 -9.04
C LEU A 210 1.61 1.41 -8.02
N ASP A 211 0.88 0.41 -8.48
CA ASP A 211 0.11 -0.54 -7.64
C ASP A 211 0.27 -1.96 -8.20
N GLY A 212 0.12 -2.97 -7.36
CA GLY A 212 0.23 -4.34 -7.80
C GLY A 212 0.30 -5.33 -6.65
N TYR A 213 0.64 -6.57 -6.99
CA TYR A 213 0.87 -7.66 -6.04
C TYR A 213 1.81 -8.71 -6.63
N PHE A 214 2.40 -9.50 -5.74
CA PHE A 214 3.16 -10.70 -6.06
C PHE A 214 2.80 -11.77 -5.01
N VAL A 215 2.28 -12.90 -5.48
CA VAL A 215 1.63 -13.91 -4.64
C VAL A 215 2.08 -15.30 -5.07
N ASN A 216 2.30 -16.19 -4.12
CA ASN A 216 2.55 -17.62 -4.33
C ASN A 216 1.23 -18.34 -4.61
N LEU A 217 1.27 -19.35 -5.48
CA LEU A 217 0.20 -20.32 -5.73
C LEU A 217 0.65 -21.64 -5.12
N GLN A 218 -0.11 -22.17 -4.15
CA GLN A 218 0.30 -23.39 -3.43
C GLN A 218 0.16 -24.65 -4.28
N ASN A 219 -0.80 -24.65 -5.20
CA ASN A 219 -0.87 -25.69 -6.23
C ASN A 219 -0.37 -25.10 -7.54
N ASP A 220 0.69 -25.67 -8.09
CA ASP A 220 1.21 -25.28 -9.38
C ASP A 220 0.15 -25.48 -10.46
N ILE A 221 0.02 -24.49 -11.35
CA ILE A 221 -0.90 -24.56 -12.50
C ILE A 221 -0.13 -25.11 -13.69
N PRO A 222 -0.42 -26.34 -14.16
CA PRO A 222 0.20 -26.88 -15.37
C PRO A 222 -0.32 -26.12 -16.60
N LEU A 223 0.60 -25.69 -17.46
CA LEU A 223 0.31 -25.02 -18.72
C LEU A 223 0.46 -25.96 -19.90
N THR A 224 -0.18 -25.63 -21.02
CA THR A 224 -0.23 -26.52 -22.21
C THR A 224 1.12 -26.70 -22.90
N ASP A 225 2.08 -25.83 -22.65
CA ASP A 225 3.46 -25.90 -23.19
C ASP A 225 4.42 -26.75 -22.32
N GLY A 226 3.89 -27.41 -21.29
CA GLY A 226 4.66 -28.23 -20.35
C GLY A 226 5.34 -27.44 -19.22
N GLN A 227 5.16 -26.11 -19.17
CA GLN A 227 5.59 -25.30 -18.05
C GLN A 227 4.55 -25.35 -16.90
N SER A 228 4.95 -24.91 -15.71
CA SER A 228 4.01 -24.71 -14.61
C SER A 228 4.15 -23.30 -14.01
N ALA A 229 3.03 -22.78 -13.54
CA ALA A 229 2.99 -21.50 -12.87
C ALA A 229 2.80 -21.71 -11.37
N SER A 230 3.75 -21.22 -10.58
CA SER A 230 3.74 -21.25 -9.11
C SER A 230 3.48 -19.89 -8.48
N LYS A 231 3.43 -18.81 -9.27
CA LYS A 231 3.23 -17.44 -8.78
C LYS A 231 2.37 -16.62 -9.73
N ILE A 232 1.68 -15.63 -9.15
CA ILE A 232 0.95 -14.62 -9.91
C ILE A 232 1.42 -13.23 -9.49
N SER A 233 1.55 -12.33 -10.45
CA SER A 233 1.91 -10.93 -10.23
C SER A 233 1.05 -9.99 -11.04
N LEU A 234 0.85 -8.78 -10.50
CA LEU A 234 0.29 -7.63 -11.21
C LEU A 234 1.21 -6.44 -11.00
N THR A 235 1.52 -5.73 -12.06
CA THR A 235 2.16 -4.41 -12.02
C THR A 235 1.29 -3.44 -12.80
N SER A 236 0.93 -2.31 -12.18
CA SER A 236 0.10 -1.30 -12.84
C SER A 236 0.61 0.10 -12.55
N LEU A 237 0.64 0.96 -13.57
CA LEU A 237 0.80 2.41 -13.45
C LEU A 237 -0.57 3.05 -13.59
N ILE A 238 -1.06 3.68 -12.52
CA ILE A 238 -2.45 4.14 -12.40
C ILE A 238 -2.49 5.65 -12.24
N GLY A 239 -3.31 6.33 -13.06
CA GLY A 239 -3.67 7.72 -12.91
C GLY A 239 -5.06 7.87 -12.34
N THR A 240 -5.23 8.73 -11.33
CA THR A 240 -6.52 8.93 -10.65
C THR A 240 -6.83 10.40 -10.41
N LEU A 241 -8.13 10.69 -10.37
CA LEU A 241 -8.70 11.88 -9.74
C LEU A 241 -9.41 11.44 -8.47
N GLY A 242 -9.21 12.17 -7.39
CA GLY A 242 -9.74 11.82 -6.08
C GLY A 242 -10.29 13.01 -5.33
N TYR A 243 -11.18 12.68 -4.41
CA TYR A 243 -11.73 13.61 -3.43
C TYR A 243 -11.52 13.06 -2.02
N GLN A 244 -11.05 13.91 -1.12
CA GLN A 244 -10.87 13.58 0.29
C GLN A 244 -11.72 14.53 1.13
N TYR A 245 -12.44 13.97 2.10
CA TYR A 245 -13.18 14.71 3.11
C TYR A 245 -12.54 14.51 4.48
N ARG A 246 -12.01 15.58 5.05
CA ARG A 246 -11.44 15.58 6.41
C ARG A 246 -12.57 15.71 7.42
N VAL A 247 -12.96 14.61 8.04
CA VAL A 247 -13.96 14.58 9.11
C VAL A 247 -13.42 15.32 10.33
N SER A 248 -12.15 15.11 10.65
CA SER A 248 -11.38 15.82 11.67
C SER A 248 -9.94 16.01 11.21
N ASP A 249 -9.09 16.59 12.05
CA ASP A 249 -7.67 16.75 11.75
C ASP A 249 -6.96 15.40 11.55
N ARG A 250 -7.48 14.31 12.10
CA ARG A 250 -6.88 12.97 12.03
C ARG A 250 -7.63 12.01 11.11
N MET A 251 -8.90 12.26 10.85
CA MET A 251 -9.80 11.33 10.18
C MET A 251 -10.15 11.82 8.78
N THR A 252 -9.92 10.99 7.78
CA THR A 252 -10.21 11.33 6.38
C THR A 252 -10.95 10.18 5.69
N LEU A 253 -12.06 10.52 5.04
CA LEU A 253 -12.72 9.68 4.05
C LEU A 253 -12.21 10.07 2.67
N TYR A 254 -12.06 9.13 1.77
CA TYR A 254 -11.65 9.42 0.40
C TYR A 254 -12.28 8.47 -0.61
N ILE A 255 -12.44 8.99 -1.80
CA ILE A 255 -12.78 8.24 -3.01
C ILE A 255 -11.88 8.73 -4.14
N MET A 256 -11.40 7.80 -4.96
CA MET A 256 -10.66 8.12 -6.18
C MET A 256 -11.07 7.17 -7.30
N GLY A 257 -11.10 7.73 -8.51
CA GLY A 257 -11.38 6.98 -9.73
C GLY A 257 -10.33 7.31 -10.77
N GLY A 258 -10.06 6.37 -11.66
CA GLY A 258 -9.06 6.57 -12.70
C GLY A 258 -8.91 5.37 -13.62
N LYS A 259 -7.75 5.29 -14.26
CA LYS A 259 -7.43 4.24 -15.23
C LYS A 259 -5.96 3.83 -15.11
N SER A 260 -5.66 2.56 -15.37
CA SER A 260 -4.29 2.10 -15.58
C SER A 260 -3.81 2.52 -16.97
N PHE A 261 -2.61 3.09 -17.04
CA PHE A 261 -1.91 3.40 -18.29
C PHE A 261 -1.03 2.23 -18.76
N VAL A 262 -0.50 1.52 -17.79
CA VAL A 262 0.25 0.28 -18.00
C VAL A 262 -0.31 -0.73 -17.01
N GLN A 263 -0.53 -1.95 -17.47
CA GLN A 263 -0.95 -3.06 -16.64
C GLN A 263 -0.33 -4.34 -17.18
N GLU A 264 0.29 -5.12 -16.30
CA GLU A 264 0.87 -6.41 -16.62
C GLU A 264 0.52 -7.43 -15.53
N GLY A 265 -0.49 -8.26 -15.80
CA GLY A 265 -0.85 -9.42 -14.99
C GLY A 265 -0.21 -10.68 -15.58
N LYS A 266 0.63 -11.38 -14.80
CA LYS A 266 1.47 -12.46 -15.30
C LYS A 266 1.45 -13.66 -14.35
N LEU A 267 1.39 -14.86 -14.93
CA LEU A 267 1.77 -16.08 -14.23
C LEU A 267 3.29 -16.30 -14.38
N ARG A 268 3.90 -16.80 -13.31
CA ARG A 268 5.34 -17.00 -13.23
C ARG A 268 5.70 -18.35 -12.66
N ASN A 269 6.86 -18.86 -13.06
CA ASN A 269 7.45 -20.07 -12.50
C ASN A 269 8.18 -19.76 -11.15
N ASP A 270 8.80 -20.76 -10.55
CA ASP A 270 9.54 -20.65 -9.29
C ASP A 270 10.72 -19.68 -9.35
N GLU A 271 11.35 -19.57 -10.50
CA GLU A 271 12.46 -18.64 -10.75
C GLU A 271 11.98 -17.20 -11.02
N ARG A 272 10.65 -16.94 -10.94
CA ARG A 272 9.98 -15.68 -11.22
C ARG A 272 9.96 -15.29 -12.69
N GLY A 273 10.35 -16.20 -13.58
CA GLY A 273 10.21 -16.04 -15.03
C GLY A 273 8.73 -15.98 -15.43
N GLU A 274 8.41 -15.19 -16.46
CA GLU A 274 7.07 -15.16 -17.03
C GLU A 274 6.82 -16.44 -17.81
N VAL A 275 5.68 -17.11 -17.53
CA VAL A 275 5.23 -18.31 -18.25
C VAL A 275 3.88 -18.10 -18.95
N PHE A 276 3.10 -17.09 -18.53
CA PHE A 276 1.82 -16.78 -19.16
C PHE A 276 1.43 -15.32 -18.90
N LEU A 277 0.99 -14.60 -19.92
CA LEU A 277 0.43 -13.27 -19.82
C LEU A 277 -1.09 -13.36 -19.59
N LEU A 278 -1.54 -13.02 -18.39
CA LEU A 278 -2.95 -13.03 -18.01
C LEU A 278 -3.70 -11.80 -18.53
N ASN A 279 -3.10 -10.63 -18.37
CA ASN A 279 -3.77 -9.35 -18.62
C ASN A 279 -2.76 -8.23 -18.82
N ASP A 280 -2.83 -7.57 -19.98
CA ASP A 280 -2.09 -6.34 -20.31
C ASP A 280 -3.04 -5.18 -20.70
N GLU A 281 -4.33 -5.41 -20.62
CA GLU A 281 -5.34 -4.42 -20.97
C GLU A 281 -5.53 -3.37 -19.87
N SER A 282 -5.65 -2.12 -20.28
CA SER A 282 -5.99 -0.99 -19.42
C SER A 282 -7.32 -1.20 -18.70
N ASN A 283 -7.39 -0.79 -17.45
CA ASN A 283 -8.60 -0.98 -16.64
C ASN A 283 -9.03 0.28 -15.91
N PHE A 284 -10.32 0.44 -15.70
CA PHE A 284 -10.85 1.42 -14.75
C PHE A 284 -10.49 1.00 -13.33
N TYR A 285 -10.39 2.00 -12.45
CA TYR A 285 -9.95 1.86 -11.09
C TYR A 285 -10.79 2.75 -10.19
N ILE A 286 -11.45 2.15 -9.21
CA ILE A 286 -12.24 2.88 -8.21
C ILE A 286 -11.77 2.41 -6.84
N ARG A 287 -11.33 3.37 -6.03
CA ARG A 287 -10.86 3.12 -4.66
C ARG A 287 -11.59 4.05 -3.70
N THR A 288 -12.09 3.50 -2.60
CA THR A 288 -12.63 4.28 -1.49
C THR A 288 -12.04 3.79 -0.17
N GLY A 289 -12.00 4.65 0.80
CA GLY A 289 -11.46 4.27 2.09
C GLY A 289 -11.61 5.33 3.16
N PHE A 290 -11.25 4.90 4.34
CA PHE A 290 -11.17 5.69 5.55
C PHE A 290 -9.78 5.54 6.16
N LYS A 291 -9.19 6.63 6.62
CA LYS A 291 -7.89 6.61 7.27
C LYS A 291 -7.84 7.51 8.49
N ILE A 292 -7.04 7.08 9.46
CA ILE A 292 -6.63 7.85 10.63
C ILE A 292 -5.12 8.04 10.55
N GLY A 293 -4.66 9.28 10.50
CA GLY A 293 -3.24 9.63 10.44
C GLY A 293 -2.71 10.18 11.76
N ILE A 294 -1.38 10.17 11.92
CA ILE A 294 -0.66 10.94 12.93
C ILE A 294 -0.38 12.32 12.33
N PHE A 295 -0.62 13.38 13.11
CA PHE A 295 -0.28 14.77 12.75
C PHE A 295 0.80 15.32 13.64
#